data_f8795c79296ff2d94f59cd8c216dc9a7
#
_entry.id   f8795c79296ff2d94f59cd8c216dc9a7
#
_cell.length_a   1.000
_cell.length_b   1.000
_cell.length_c   1.000
_cell.angle_alpha   90.00
_cell.angle_beta   90.00
_cell.angle_gamma   90.00
#
_symmetry.space_group_name_H-M   'P 1'
#
loop_
_entity.id
_entity.type
_entity.pdbx_description
1 polymer ?
#
loop_
_entity_poly.entity_id
_entity_poly.type
_entity_poly.pdbx_seq_one_letter_code
_entity_poly.pdbx_strand_id
1 'polypeptide(L)'
;MTGVHTMFHKRYEKHVENHQTRRAILSGIASTLGVSVMSPWTRVLEAAPATSATKAKKVIYFYMSGAMSHIDTFDPKPEQPSIQGDVGVVKTKTPGIMFGEHMTNLAELQDKLAIVRSMTTETADHSKARYWLQTSYPVLNSIRHPAMGAWVSNEMGKINKALPPFVLVNSGGNGHPGAGFLDPSLTPVPVADPEKGIENTELPSYLTDEVFKRRLSLADRIDAGFRERYAGYQLESYNQMYKDAVKLMGGSDLEAFDLTKEKEEVKERYGSSKVGLGALLARRLVEKDVRFVQVDYGGWDMHNDVAGSMAGKAPALDQALGALIRDLDSSGLLNETLIVLASEFGRSPAINQNAGRDHHPAAFSYVLAGAGIKGGAVYGKSDEKGHGIDEDPVGITDFNSTITVACGLDPNKEHFAPNGRPFKIGGGGDPIYDVLS
;
A
#
# COMPACT_ATOMS: atom_id res chain seq x y z
N MET A 1 24.59 -15.56 15.61
CA MET A 1 23.22 -15.09 15.32
C MET A 1 22.46 -14.54 16.53
N THR A 2 22.97 -14.65 17.75
CA THR A 2 22.30 -14.20 18.99
C THR A 2 22.57 -12.73 19.37
N GLY A 3 23.55 -12.06 18.80
CA GLY A 3 23.93 -10.68 19.19
C GLY A 3 23.09 -9.56 18.57
N VAL A 4 22.58 -9.75 17.36
CA VAL A 4 21.81 -8.73 16.63
C VAL A 4 20.40 -8.60 17.22
N HIS A 5 19.77 -9.69 17.58
CA HIS A 5 18.40 -9.70 18.15
C HIS A 5 18.32 -8.95 19.49
N THR A 6 19.34 -9.08 20.32
CA THR A 6 19.40 -8.40 21.64
C THR A 6 19.66 -6.89 21.53
N MET A 7 20.36 -6.47 20.48
CA MET A 7 20.71 -5.06 20.28
C MET A 7 19.51 -4.25 19.75
N PHE A 8 18.69 -4.83 18.86
CA PHE A 8 17.45 -4.21 18.36
C PHE A 8 16.40 -4.08 19.46
N HIS A 9 16.18 -5.13 20.26
CA HIS A 9 15.20 -5.08 21.34
C HIS A 9 15.53 -4.02 22.40
N LYS A 10 16.81 -3.91 22.83
CA LYS A 10 17.24 -2.87 23.76
C LYS A 10 17.16 -1.45 23.22
N ARG A 11 17.34 -1.22 21.90
CA ARG A 11 17.19 0.10 21.28
C ARG A 11 15.73 0.49 21.16
N TYR A 12 14.87 -0.44 20.78
CA TYR A 12 13.42 -0.23 20.70
C TYR A 12 12.83 0.13 22.07
N GLU A 13 13.16 -0.61 23.13
CA GLU A 13 12.74 -0.31 24.50
C GLU A 13 13.22 1.09 24.95
N LYS A 14 14.45 1.47 24.64
CA LYS A 14 14.99 2.79 24.99
C LYS A 14 14.32 3.94 24.23
N HIS A 15 13.86 3.69 23.01
CA HIS A 15 13.14 4.69 22.21
C HIS A 15 11.69 4.86 22.72
N VAL A 16 11.02 3.78 23.03
CA VAL A 16 9.67 3.78 23.65
C VAL A 16 9.71 4.46 25.03
N GLU A 17 10.72 4.19 25.86
CA GLU A 17 10.91 4.88 27.14
C GLU A 17 11.15 6.39 26.97
N ASN A 18 11.94 6.82 25.98
CA ASN A 18 12.18 8.22 25.71
C ASN A 18 10.89 8.97 25.25
N HIS A 19 10.06 8.34 24.41
CA HIS A 19 8.79 8.93 23.99
C HIS A 19 7.77 9.02 25.14
N GLN A 20 7.67 7.98 25.97
CA GLN A 20 6.82 8.00 27.14
C GLN A 20 7.30 9.04 28.18
N THR A 21 8.61 9.18 28.38
CA THR A 21 9.19 10.16 29.31
C THR A 21 8.96 11.60 28.85
N ARG A 22 9.06 11.90 27.55
CA ARG A 22 8.76 13.23 26.99
C ARG A 22 7.25 13.58 27.13
N ARG A 23 6.34 12.63 26.88
CA ARG A 23 4.90 12.84 27.12
C ARG A 23 4.58 13.03 28.62
N ALA A 24 5.20 12.26 29.51
CA ALA A 24 5.02 12.37 30.94
C ALA A 24 5.57 13.72 31.49
N ILE A 25 6.67 14.24 30.97
CA ILE A 25 7.23 15.54 31.36
C ILE A 25 6.30 16.67 30.91
N LEU A 26 5.74 16.62 29.69
CA LEU A 26 4.82 17.65 29.19
C LEU A 26 3.47 17.65 29.90
N SER A 27 2.95 16.48 30.30
CA SER A 27 1.73 16.38 31.09
C SER A 27 1.91 16.68 32.59
N GLY A 28 3.11 16.41 33.13
CA GLY A 28 3.44 16.70 34.54
C GLY A 28 3.65 18.18 34.87
N ILE A 29 4.06 19.00 33.90
CA ILE A 29 4.24 20.45 34.09
C ILE A 29 2.91 21.20 34.12
N ALA A 30 1.85 20.64 33.53
CA ALA A 30 0.51 21.26 33.53
C ALA A 30 -0.27 21.09 34.82
N SER A 31 0.13 20.20 35.74
CA SER A 31 -0.65 19.86 36.93
C SER A 31 -0.11 20.42 38.25
N THR A 32 0.99 21.16 38.31
CA THR A 32 1.61 21.63 39.58
C THR A 32 1.65 23.12 39.80
N LEU A 33 1.09 23.95 38.95
CA LEU A 33 1.02 25.40 39.15
C LEU A 33 -0.44 25.89 39.11
N GLY A 34 -1.17 25.68 40.21
CA GLY A 34 -2.42 26.36 40.49
C GLY A 34 -2.17 27.82 40.89
N VAL A 35 -1.85 28.68 39.92
CA VAL A 35 -1.93 30.13 40.07
C VAL A 35 -2.45 30.72 38.76
N SER A 36 -3.69 31.24 38.82
CA SER A 36 -4.27 32.07 37.75
C SER A 36 -3.50 33.36 37.59
N VAL A 37 -2.52 33.39 36.71
CA VAL A 37 -1.99 34.60 36.12
C VAL A 37 -2.29 34.55 34.62
N MET A 38 -3.24 35.37 34.19
CA MET A 38 -3.50 35.60 32.76
C MET A 38 -2.25 36.21 32.13
N SER A 39 -1.41 35.36 31.58
CA SER A 39 -0.26 35.76 30.78
C SER A 39 -0.68 35.91 29.33
N PRO A 40 -0.21 36.95 28.58
CA PRO A 40 -0.51 37.14 27.14
C PRO A 40 0.00 36.05 26.24
N TRP A 41 0.72 35.05 26.77
CA TRP A 41 1.33 33.93 26.04
C TRP A 41 0.43 32.71 25.84
N THR A 42 -0.78 32.69 26.44
CA THR A 42 -1.75 31.61 26.24
C THR A 42 -2.52 31.68 24.92
N ARG A 43 -2.26 32.67 24.05
CA ARG A 43 -2.87 32.76 22.70
C ARG A 43 -2.11 32.10 21.57
N VAL A 44 -1.01 31.40 21.83
CA VAL A 44 -0.17 30.78 20.78
C VAL A 44 -0.44 29.25 20.62
N LEU A 45 -1.39 28.71 21.38
CA LEU A 45 -1.85 27.31 21.25
C LEU A 45 -3.31 27.19 20.78
N GLU A 46 -3.85 28.23 20.19
CA GLU A 46 -4.94 27.99 19.22
C GLU A 46 -4.29 27.35 18.01
N ALA A 47 -4.44 26.02 17.92
CA ALA A 47 -4.14 25.29 16.72
C ALA A 47 -4.74 26.07 15.54
N ALA A 48 -3.88 26.44 14.57
CA ALA A 48 -4.35 26.90 13.28
C ALA A 48 -5.51 25.98 12.85
N PRO A 49 -6.60 26.51 12.29
CA PRO A 49 -7.70 25.67 11.86
C PRO A 49 -7.07 24.60 10.99
N ALA A 50 -7.22 23.33 11.40
CA ALA A 50 -6.83 22.21 10.59
C ALA A 50 -7.56 22.43 9.26
N THR A 51 -6.84 22.86 8.23
CA THR A 51 -7.34 22.82 6.88
C THR A 51 -7.83 21.39 6.74
N SER A 52 -9.12 21.19 6.51
CA SER A 52 -9.74 19.88 6.40
C SER A 52 -8.97 19.11 5.32
N ALA A 53 -7.95 18.39 5.73
CA ALA A 53 -7.13 17.59 4.84
C ALA A 53 -8.06 16.62 4.12
N THR A 54 -8.00 16.59 2.81
CA THR A 54 -8.88 15.76 2.00
C THR A 54 -8.52 14.29 2.26
N LYS A 55 -9.39 13.56 2.93
CA LYS A 55 -9.20 12.15 3.23
C LYS A 55 -9.29 11.32 1.95
N ALA A 56 -8.46 10.30 1.85
CA ALA A 56 -8.49 9.39 0.71
C ALA A 56 -9.80 8.59 0.68
N LYS A 57 -10.49 8.65 -0.44
CA LYS A 57 -11.67 7.84 -0.71
C LYS A 57 -11.31 6.54 -1.41
N LYS A 58 -10.18 6.53 -2.12
CA LYS A 58 -9.69 5.44 -2.97
C LYS A 58 -8.21 5.23 -2.71
N VAL A 59 -7.73 4.00 -2.90
CA VAL A 59 -6.30 3.66 -2.72
C VAL A 59 -5.80 2.89 -3.93
N ILE A 60 -4.64 3.29 -4.47
CA ILE A 60 -3.86 2.49 -5.41
C ILE A 60 -2.57 2.10 -4.70
N TYR A 61 -2.37 0.80 -4.51
CA TYR A 61 -1.27 0.24 -3.75
C TYR A 61 -0.34 -0.54 -4.67
N PHE A 62 0.86 -0.02 -4.95
CA PHE A 62 1.90 -0.71 -5.69
C PHE A 62 2.74 -1.57 -4.75
N TYR A 63 2.74 -2.86 -4.99
CA TYR A 63 3.55 -3.82 -4.25
C TYR A 63 4.74 -4.28 -5.10
N MET A 64 5.94 -3.86 -4.69
CA MET A 64 7.22 -4.16 -5.35
C MET A 64 7.79 -5.46 -4.80
N SER A 65 7.29 -6.60 -5.28
CA SER A 65 7.70 -7.92 -4.78
C SER A 65 9.14 -8.26 -5.13
N GLY A 66 9.91 -8.63 -4.13
CA GLY A 66 11.31 -8.97 -4.24
C GLY A 66 12.23 -7.97 -3.54
N ALA A 67 11.69 -7.08 -2.70
CA ALA A 67 12.46 -6.15 -1.89
C ALA A 67 13.26 -5.11 -2.72
N MET A 68 12.58 -4.03 -3.10
CA MET A 68 13.17 -2.92 -3.86
C MET A 68 14.28 -2.22 -3.07
N SER A 69 15.44 -2.00 -3.71
CA SER A 69 16.57 -1.33 -3.10
C SER A 69 16.32 0.17 -2.89
N HIS A 70 16.49 0.65 -1.65
CA HIS A 70 16.40 2.07 -1.33
C HIS A 70 17.59 2.87 -1.89
N ILE A 71 18.79 2.29 -1.92
CA ILE A 71 20.00 2.93 -2.46
C ILE A 71 19.85 3.25 -3.95
N ASP A 72 19.25 2.32 -4.70
CA ASP A 72 19.12 2.44 -6.16
C ASP A 72 17.84 3.18 -6.58
N THR A 73 17.02 3.65 -5.59
CA THR A 73 15.75 4.33 -5.85
C THR A 73 15.60 5.65 -5.09
N PHE A 74 15.12 5.66 -3.84
CA PHE A 74 14.66 6.87 -3.16
C PHE A 74 15.60 7.40 -2.07
N ASP A 75 16.69 6.67 -1.75
CA ASP A 75 17.67 7.04 -0.75
C ASP A 75 19.11 6.77 -1.19
N PRO A 76 19.54 7.31 -2.36
CA PRO A 76 20.88 7.09 -2.87
C PRO A 76 21.96 7.70 -1.98
N LYS A 77 23.18 7.13 -2.07
CA LYS A 77 24.35 7.51 -1.27
C LYS A 77 25.53 7.87 -2.17
N PRO A 78 25.45 8.92 -3.01
CA PRO A 78 26.48 9.26 -4.00
C PRO A 78 27.84 9.64 -3.36
N GLU A 79 27.83 10.08 -2.09
CA GLU A 79 29.05 10.39 -1.33
C GLU A 79 29.79 9.11 -0.87
N GLN A 80 29.18 7.93 -1.08
CA GLN A 80 29.71 6.62 -0.73
C GLN A 80 29.79 5.72 -1.99
N PRO A 81 30.78 5.89 -2.88
CA PRO A 81 30.83 5.19 -4.18
C PRO A 81 30.77 3.66 -4.08
N SER A 82 31.36 3.08 -3.02
CA SER A 82 31.31 1.62 -2.79
C SER A 82 29.95 1.11 -2.35
N ILE A 83 29.06 2.00 -1.90
CA ILE A 83 27.68 1.72 -1.50
C ILE A 83 26.75 1.99 -2.67
N GLN A 84 26.90 3.16 -3.31
CA GLN A 84 26.08 3.56 -4.46
C GLN A 84 26.24 2.58 -5.63
N GLY A 85 27.46 2.09 -5.89
CA GLY A 85 27.75 1.20 -7.01
C GLY A 85 27.59 1.90 -8.36
N ASP A 86 27.18 1.13 -9.37
CA ASP A 86 27.10 1.60 -10.76
C ASP A 86 25.75 2.26 -11.13
N VAL A 87 24.75 2.23 -10.24
CA VAL A 87 23.50 2.97 -10.44
C VAL A 87 23.72 4.44 -10.12
N GLY A 88 23.59 5.30 -11.11
CA GLY A 88 23.74 6.74 -10.95
C GLY A 88 22.60 7.40 -10.16
N VAL A 89 22.65 8.74 -10.06
CA VAL A 89 21.65 9.52 -9.35
C VAL A 89 21.07 10.63 -10.20
N VAL A 90 19.83 11.01 -9.95
CA VAL A 90 19.15 12.15 -10.54
C VAL A 90 18.71 13.14 -9.43
N LYS A 91 18.87 14.44 -9.71
CA LYS A 91 18.36 15.49 -8.82
C LYS A 91 16.85 15.61 -8.95
N THR A 92 16.18 15.81 -7.83
CA THR A 92 14.75 16.13 -7.82
C THR A 92 14.51 17.63 -7.91
N LYS A 93 13.25 18.06 -7.99
CA LYS A 93 12.86 19.48 -7.88
C LYS A 93 13.27 20.11 -6.56
N THR A 94 13.33 19.34 -5.48
CA THR A 94 13.71 19.85 -4.16
C THR A 94 15.21 19.78 -3.98
N PRO A 95 15.91 20.91 -3.74
CA PRO A 95 17.33 20.92 -3.50
C PRO A 95 17.73 19.99 -2.35
N GLY A 96 18.81 19.22 -2.55
CA GLY A 96 19.33 18.27 -1.57
C GLY A 96 18.65 16.90 -1.58
N ILE A 97 17.57 16.71 -2.33
CA ILE A 97 16.94 15.41 -2.50
C ILE A 97 17.32 14.83 -3.87
N MET A 98 17.82 13.59 -3.85
CA MET A 98 18.19 12.83 -5.04
C MET A 98 17.50 11.47 -5.04
N PHE A 99 17.26 10.94 -6.23
CA PHE A 99 16.78 9.58 -6.47
C PHE A 99 17.80 8.80 -7.32
N GLY A 100 17.63 7.50 -7.44
CA GLY A 100 18.37 6.71 -8.41
C GLY A 100 18.07 7.20 -9.83
N GLU A 101 19.05 7.12 -10.73
CA GLU A 101 19.03 7.73 -12.07
C GLU A 101 17.83 7.33 -12.93
N HIS A 102 17.26 6.17 -12.69
CA HIS A 102 16.11 5.64 -13.43
C HIS A 102 14.75 6.19 -12.95
N MET A 103 14.72 7.05 -11.91
CA MET A 103 13.49 7.62 -11.32
C MET A 103 13.26 9.07 -11.77
N THR A 104 13.43 9.35 -13.07
CA THR A 104 13.41 10.71 -13.62
C THR A 104 12.04 11.37 -13.57
N ASN A 105 10.96 10.64 -13.90
CA ASN A 105 9.59 11.17 -13.82
C ASN A 105 9.16 11.46 -12.39
N LEU A 106 9.51 10.55 -11.45
CA LEU A 106 9.21 10.74 -10.04
C LEU A 106 10.08 11.83 -9.41
N ALA A 107 11.31 12.02 -9.88
CA ALA A 107 12.16 13.13 -9.46
C ALA A 107 11.55 14.51 -9.83
N GLU A 108 10.91 14.61 -10.99
CA GLU A 108 10.14 15.79 -11.40
C GLU A 108 8.86 16.01 -10.57
N LEU A 109 8.30 14.95 -10.03
CA LEU A 109 7.05 14.96 -9.24
C LEU A 109 7.30 14.90 -7.73
N GLN A 110 8.56 15.08 -7.27
CA GLN A 110 8.91 14.93 -5.86
C GLN A 110 8.07 15.83 -4.94
N ASP A 111 7.69 17.00 -5.41
CA ASP A 111 6.80 17.94 -4.71
C ASP A 111 5.40 17.38 -4.42
N LYS A 112 4.99 16.30 -5.08
CA LYS A 112 3.73 15.56 -4.85
C LYS A 112 3.91 14.28 -4.04
N LEU A 113 5.16 13.91 -3.73
CA LEU A 113 5.50 12.67 -3.05
C LEU A 113 5.87 12.94 -1.58
N ALA A 114 5.46 12.06 -0.69
CA ALA A 114 6.05 11.92 0.63
C ALA A 114 6.90 10.65 0.66
N ILE A 115 8.16 10.77 1.08
CA ILE A 115 9.12 9.67 1.09
C ILE A 115 9.46 9.34 2.53
N VAL A 116 9.28 8.08 2.92
CA VAL A 116 9.70 7.54 4.21
C VAL A 116 11.01 6.78 3.98
N ARG A 117 12.14 7.32 4.47
CA ARG A 117 13.50 6.75 4.30
C ARG A 117 13.95 5.89 5.47
N SER A 118 13.12 5.76 6.47
CA SER A 118 13.46 5.12 7.74
C SER A 118 12.67 3.84 8.01
N MET A 119 12.20 3.17 6.98
CA MET A 119 11.47 1.92 7.11
C MET A 119 12.35 0.79 7.65
N THR A 120 11.80 -0.01 8.55
CA THR A 120 12.43 -1.22 9.11
C THR A 120 11.44 -2.37 9.21
N THR A 121 11.95 -3.61 9.19
CA THR A 121 11.19 -4.81 9.49
C THR A 121 12.06 -5.85 10.20
N GLU A 122 11.43 -6.81 10.88
CA GLU A 122 12.16 -7.82 11.68
C GLU A 122 12.57 -9.05 10.88
N THR A 123 12.15 -9.17 9.63
CA THR A 123 12.39 -10.38 8.82
C THR A 123 12.85 -10.06 7.41
N ALA A 124 13.77 -10.87 6.90
CA ALA A 124 14.25 -10.88 5.53
C ALA A 124 13.71 -12.09 4.72
N ASP A 125 12.66 -12.74 5.22
CA ASP A 125 11.94 -13.79 4.51
C ASP A 125 10.79 -13.16 3.70
N HIS A 126 10.82 -13.26 2.38
CA HIS A 126 9.83 -12.64 1.49
C HIS A 126 8.39 -12.99 1.84
N SER A 127 8.10 -14.26 2.14
CA SER A 127 6.73 -14.70 2.40
C SER A 127 6.19 -14.12 3.71
N LYS A 128 7.02 -14.11 4.76
CA LYS A 128 6.66 -13.57 6.08
C LYS A 128 6.54 -12.05 6.05
N ALA A 129 7.53 -11.37 5.45
CA ALA A 129 7.54 -9.92 5.33
C ALA A 129 6.39 -9.40 4.44
N ARG A 130 6.11 -10.07 3.31
CA ARG A 130 4.95 -9.78 2.46
C ARG A 130 3.64 -9.88 3.25
N TYR A 131 3.46 -10.98 3.97
CA TYR A 131 2.24 -11.17 4.76
C TYR A 131 2.10 -10.06 5.82
N TRP A 132 3.19 -9.73 6.53
CA TRP A 132 3.21 -8.67 7.53
C TRP A 132 2.88 -7.31 6.91
N LEU A 133 3.53 -6.95 5.81
CA LEU A 133 3.26 -5.71 5.08
C LEU A 133 1.79 -5.60 4.68
N GLN A 134 1.23 -6.68 4.12
CA GLN A 134 -0.15 -6.66 3.63
C GLN A 134 -1.21 -6.70 4.73
N THR A 135 -0.89 -7.22 5.92
CA THR A 135 -1.88 -7.44 6.99
C THR A 135 -1.61 -6.67 8.27
N SER A 136 -0.41 -6.11 8.45
CA SER A 136 0.09 -5.52 9.70
C SER A 136 0.37 -6.54 10.83
N TYR A 137 0.30 -7.82 10.55
CA TYR A 137 0.47 -8.88 11.54
C TYR A 137 1.43 -9.97 11.05
N PRO A 138 2.23 -10.57 11.94
CA PRO A 138 3.00 -11.76 11.60
C PRO A 138 2.06 -12.94 11.28
N VAL A 139 2.58 -13.91 10.53
CA VAL A 139 1.83 -15.14 10.21
C VAL A 139 1.50 -15.91 11.48
N LEU A 140 0.23 -16.21 11.69
CA LEU A 140 -0.27 -17.06 12.75
C LEU A 140 -1.04 -18.25 12.15
N ASN A 141 -0.73 -19.47 12.59
CA ASN A 141 -1.41 -20.68 12.10
C ASN A 141 -2.89 -20.77 12.50
N SER A 142 -3.28 -20.05 13.56
CA SER A 142 -4.62 -20.11 14.14
C SER A 142 -5.62 -19.14 13.52
N ILE A 143 -5.16 -18.13 12.74
CA ILE A 143 -6.00 -17.11 12.14
C ILE A 143 -5.34 -16.52 10.89
N ARG A 144 -6.13 -16.21 9.88
CA ARG A 144 -5.72 -15.46 8.71
C ARG A 144 -6.17 -14.01 8.87
N HIS A 145 -5.22 -13.09 8.87
CA HIS A 145 -5.51 -11.65 9.01
C HIS A 145 -5.97 -11.06 7.68
N PRO A 146 -6.87 -10.07 7.69
CA PRO A 146 -7.28 -9.35 6.49
C PRO A 146 -6.14 -8.53 5.90
N ALA A 147 -6.08 -8.47 4.58
CA ALA A 147 -5.22 -7.53 3.88
C ALA A 147 -5.70 -6.09 4.07
N MET A 148 -4.80 -5.10 3.92
CA MET A 148 -5.12 -3.67 4.03
C MET A 148 -6.29 -3.27 3.13
N GLY A 149 -6.35 -3.76 1.88
CA GLY A 149 -7.47 -3.49 0.97
C GLY A 149 -8.80 -4.05 1.45
N ALA A 150 -8.80 -5.20 2.12
CA ALA A 150 -10.00 -5.77 2.74
C ALA A 150 -10.43 -4.93 3.95
N TRP A 151 -9.50 -4.49 4.81
CA TRP A 151 -9.78 -3.59 5.91
C TRP A 151 -10.41 -2.28 5.46
N VAL A 152 -9.76 -1.57 4.51
CA VAL A 152 -10.26 -0.30 3.96
C VAL A 152 -11.64 -0.49 3.34
N SER A 153 -11.85 -1.57 2.60
CA SER A 153 -13.14 -1.88 1.98
C SER A 153 -14.23 -2.22 3.01
N ASN A 154 -13.88 -2.87 4.13
CA ASN A 154 -14.79 -3.15 5.22
C ASN A 154 -15.28 -1.88 5.90
N GLU A 155 -14.36 -0.98 6.22
CA GLU A 155 -14.66 0.23 6.98
C GLU A 155 -15.36 1.30 6.15
N MET A 156 -14.95 1.45 4.89
CA MET A 156 -15.46 2.52 4.03
C MET A 156 -16.57 2.08 3.07
N GLY A 157 -16.77 0.78 2.92
CA GLY A 157 -17.76 0.20 2.01
C GLY A 157 -17.47 0.41 0.53
N LYS A 158 -18.35 -0.09 -0.33
CA LYS A 158 -18.31 0.11 -1.79
C LYS A 158 -18.74 1.54 -2.14
N ILE A 159 -18.02 2.23 -3.03
CA ILE A 159 -18.50 3.45 -3.69
C ILE A 159 -19.34 3.02 -4.89
N ASN A 160 -18.75 2.34 -5.86
CA ASN A 160 -19.48 1.70 -6.95
C ASN A 160 -20.16 0.41 -6.46
N LYS A 161 -21.48 0.33 -6.66
CA LYS A 161 -22.28 -0.81 -6.18
C LYS A 161 -22.19 -2.05 -7.08
N ALA A 162 -21.68 -1.90 -8.30
CA ALA A 162 -21.57 -2.98 -9.27
C ALA A 162 -20.17 -3.59 -9.28
N LEU A 163 -19.12 -2.77 -9.11
CA LEU A 163 -17.72 -3.21 -9.12
C LEU A 163 -17.29 -3.83 -7.77
N PRO A 164 -16.32 -4.74 -7.79
CA PRO A 164 -15.68 -5.22 -6.56
C PRO A 164 -15.01 -4.07 -5.83
N PRO A 165 -15.06 -4.03 -4.49
CA PRO A 165 -14.42 -2.95 -3.72
C PRO A 165 -12.90 -3.06 -3.70
N PHE A 166 -12.37 -4.25 -3.96
CA PHE A 166 -10.94 -4.55 -3.96
C PHE A 166 -10.55 -5.37 -5.18
N VAL A 167 -9.59 -4.86 -5.96
CA VAL A 167 -9.04 -5.51 -7.16
C VAL A 167 -7.54 -5.71 -7.01
N LEU A 168 -7.04 -6.88 -7.41
CA LEU A 168 -5.63 -7.24 -7.41
C LEU A 168 -5.13 -7.40 -8.84
N VAL A 169 -4.29 -6.50 -9.30
CA VAL A 169 -3.81 -6.40 -10.70
C VAL A 169 -2.41 -7.01 -10.82
N ASN A 170 -2.11 -7.64 -11.95
CA ASN A 170 -0.87 -8.36 -12.23
C ASN A 170 -0.61 -9.56 -11.32
N SER A 171 -1.65 -10.11 -10.75
CA SER A 171 -1.55 -11.21 -9.80
C SER A 171 -2.74 -12.17 -9.95
N GLY A 172 -2.47 -13.46 -9.87
CA GLY A 172 -3.51 -14.49 -9.80
C GLY A 172 -4.09 -14.70 -8.39
N GLY A 173 -3.69 -13.87 -7.41
CA GLY A 173 -4.18 -13.94 -6.03
C GLY A 173 -3.52 -15.01 -5.16
N ASN A 174 -2.65 -15.87 -5.70
CA ASN A 174 -1.99 -16.93 -4.94
C ASN A 174 -1.10 -16.35 -3.82
N GLY A 175 -1.31 -16.83 -2.59
CA GLY A 175 -0.55 -16.38 -1.42
C GLY A 175 -0.94 -14.99 -0.89
N HIS A 176 -1.92 -14.29 -1.52
CA HIS A 176 -2.45 -13.04 -0.99
C HIS A 176 -3.36 -13.32 0.22
N PRO A 177 -3.29 -12.52 1.32
CA PRO A 177 -4.11 -12.75 2.52
C PRO A 177 -5.62 -12.69 2.28
N GLY A 178 -6.07 -11.88 1.31
CA GLY A 178 -7.49 -11.71 1.00
C GLY A 178 -8.27 -11.04 2.13
N ALA A 179 -9.51 -11.45 2.32
CA ALA A 179 -10.39 -10.95 3.37
C ALA A 179 -10.01 -11.45 4.77
N GLY A 180 -9.12 -12.46 4.89
CA GLY A 180 -8.75 -13.03 6.18
C GLY A 180 -9.98 -13.55 6.93
N PHE A 181 -10.22 -13.02 8.14
CA PHE A 181 -11.38 -13.36 8.97
C PHE A 181 -12.61 -12.44 8.73
N LEU A 182 -12.48 -11.42 7.88
CA LEU A 182 -13.60 -10.57 7.48
C LEU A 182 -14.50 -11.27 6.46
N ASP A 183 -15.54 -10.59 6.03
CA ASP A 183 -16.46 -11.07 5.02
C ASP A 183 -15.72 -11.51 3.73
N PRO A 184 -15.95 -12.75 3.26
CA PRO A 184 -15.35 -13.25 2.02
C PRO A 184 -15.58 -12.37 0.79
N SER A 185 -16.67 -11.59 0.74
CA SER A 185 -16.95 -10.62 -0.34
C SER A 185 -15.92 -9.50 -0.45
N LEU A 186 -15.08 -9.32 0.58
CA LEU A 186 -13.96 -8.36 0.61
C LEU A 186 -12.64 -8.95 0.08
N THR A 187 -12.66 -10.22 -0.34
CA THR A 187 -11.51 -10.83 -1.03
C THR A 187 -11.29 -10.11 -2.37
N PRO A 188 -10.04 -9.74 -2.70
CA PRO A 188 -9.78 -9.05 -3.97
C PRO A 188 -10.14 -9.91 -5.18
N VAL A 189 -10.70 -9.28 -6.20
CA VAL A 189 -10.89 -9.91 -7.51
C VAL A 189 -9.55 -9.83 -8.26
N PRO A 190 -8.94 -10.97 -8.63
CA PRO A 190 -7.67 -10.99 -9.31
C PRO A 190 -7.84 -10.69 -10.81
N VAL A 191 -6.94 -9.85 -11.34
CA VAL A 191 -6.74 -9.58 -12.76
C VAL A 191 -5.27 -9.92 -13.05
N ALA A 192 -5.02 -11.15 -13.45
CA ALA A 192 -3.67 -11.66 -13.67
C ALA A 192 -2.97 -10.97 -14.86
N ASP A 193 -3.74 -10.61 -15.87
CA ASP A 193 -3.30 -9.95 -17.09
C ASP A 193 -4.20 -8.74 -17.38
N PRO A 194 -3.69 -7.50 -17.22
CA PRO A 194 -4.49 -6.30 -17.46
C PRO A 194 -5.01 -6.16 -18.90
N GLU A 195 -4.32 -6.74 -19.90
CA GLU A 195 -4.79 -6.70 -21.30
C GLU A 195 -6.04 -7.55 -21.51
N LYS A 196 -6.18 -8.63 -20.74
CA LYS A 196 -7.35 -9.53 -20.81
C LYS A 196 -8.49 -9.10 -19.90
N GLY A 197 -8.20 -8.24 -18.92
CA GLY A 197 -9.18 -7.86 -17.92
C GLY A 197 -9.59 -9.01 -16.99
N ILE A 198 -10.86 -9.03 -16.56
CA ILE A 198 -11.40 -10.13 -15.75
C ILE A 198 -11.73 -11.31 -16.66
N GLU A 199 -11.16 -12.47 -16.36
CA GLU A 199 -11.45 -13.72 -17.09
C GLU A 199 -12.84 -14.26 -16.79
N ASN A 200 -13.41 -15.03 -17.72
CA ASN A 200 -14.69 -15.73 -17.59
C ASN A 200 -15.91 -14.81 -17.34
N THR A 201 -15.89 -13.62 -17.89
CA THR A 201 -17.00 -12.66 -17.80
C THR A 201 -18.03 -12.83 -18.92
N GLU A 202 -17.69 -13.58 -19.96
CA GLU A 202 -18.60 -13.90 -21.07
C GLU A 202 -19.23 -15.27 -20.90
N LEU A 203 -20.45 -15.41 -21.36
CA LEU A 203 -21.08 -16.72 -21.41
C LEU A 203 -20.42 -17.60 -22.48
N PRO A 204 -20.18 -18.88 -22.19
CA PRO A 204 -19.75 -19.84 -23.22
C PRO A 204 -20.69 -19.81 -24.42
N SER A 205 -20.18 -19.97 -25.65
CA SER A 205 -20.96 -19.87 -26.90
C SER A 205 -22.16 -20.85 -27.03
N TYR A 206 -22.14 -21.92 -26.25
CA TYR A 206 -23.26 -22.90 -26.21
C TYR A 206 -24.35 -22.51 -25.21
N LEU A 207 -24.21 -21.39 -24.47
CA LEU A 207 -25.12 -20.98 -23.41
C LEU A 207 -25.75 -19.63 -23.74
N THR A 208 -27.07 -19.60 -23.91
CA THR A 208 -27.80 -18.34 -24.07
C THR A 208 -28.11 -17.70 -22.72
N ASP A 209 -28.31 -16.37 -22.71
CA ASP A 209 -28.74 -15.62 -21.52
C ASP A 209 -29.97 -16.23 -20.83
N GLU A 210 -30.95 -16.67 -21.62
CA GLU A 210 -32.16 -17.28 -21.08
C GLU A 210 -31.88 -18.59 -20.35
N VAL A 211 -31.07 -19.46 -20.95
CA VAL A 211 -30.66 -20.73 -20.34
C VAL A 211 -29.79 -20.46 -19.09
N PHE A 212 -28.93 -19.48 -19.13
CA PHE A 212 -28.11 -19.07 -17.98
C PHE A 212 -29.01 -18.61 -16.82
N LYS A 213 -29.90 -17.65 -17.04
CA LYS A 213 -30.88 -17.18 -16.03
C LYS A 213 -31.71 -18.31 -15.45
N ARG A 214 -32.15 -19.25 -16.29
CA ARG A 214 -32.90 -20.44 -15.84
C ARG A 214 -32.05 -21.32 -14.94
N ARG A 215 -30.80 -21.57 -15.28
CA ARG A 215 -29.87 -22.34 -14.43
C ARG A 215 -29.62 -21.63 -13.08
N LEU A 216 -29.43 -20.31 -13.07
CA LEU A 216 -29.30 -19.52 -11.84
C LEU A 216 -30.54 -19.67 -10.94
N SER A 217 -31.73 -19.51 -11.51
CA SER A 217 -32.99 -19.67 -10.78
C SER A 217 -33.17 -21.09 -10.23
N LEU A 218 -32.73 -22.12 -10.97
CA LEU A 218 -32.76 -23.49 -10.49
C LEU A 218 -31.78 -23.71 -9.33
N ALA A 219 -30.56 -23.25 -9.48
CA ALA A 219 -29.53 -23.30 -8.40
C ALA A 219 -30.06 -22.62 -7.13
N ASP A 220 -30.60 -21.41 -7.26
CA ASP A 220 -31.14 -20.65 -6.12
C ASP A 220 -32.28 -21.40 -5.39
N ARG A 221 -33.14 -22.10 -6.13
CA ARG A 221 -34.21 -22.93 -5.54
C ARG A 221 -33.67 -24.19 -4.84
N ILE A 222 -32.63 -24.83 -5.41
CA ILE A 222 -32.01 -26.01 -4.80
C ILE A 222 -31.28 -25.58 -3.51
N ASP A 223 -30.57 -24.46 -3.55
CA ASP A 223 -29.82 -23.96 -2.41
C ASP A 223 -30.69 -23.35 -1.30
N ALA A 224 -31.93 -22.95 -1.60
CA ALA A 224 -32.84 -22.36 -0.63
C ALA A 224 -33.06 -23.26 0.61
N GLY A 225 -33.31 -24.53 0.40
CA GLY A 225 -33.46 -25.50 1.49
C GLY A 225 -32.16 -25.75 2.29
N PHE A 226 -31.01 -25.63 1.64
CA PHE A 226 -29.71 -25.71 2.31
C PHE A 226 -29.47 -24.45 3.14
N ARG A 227 -29.69 -23.24 2.59
CA ARG A 227 -29.58 -21.96 3.29
C ARG A 227 -30.49 -21.88 4.52
N GLU A 228 -31.72 -22.36 4.42
CA GLU A 228 -32.66 -22.39 5.54
C GLU A 228 -32.18 -23.31 6.68
N ARG A 229 -31.56 -24.44 6.32
CA ARG A 229 -31.10 -25.44 7.29
C ARG A 229 -29.76 -25.09 7.92
N TYR A 230 -28.87 -24.41 7.19
CA TYR A 230 -27.51 -24.11 7.57
C TYR A 230 -27.26 -22.59 7.53
N ALA A 231 -28.24 -21.81 7.97
CA ALA A 231 -28.08 -20.34 8.03
C ALA A 231 -26.80 -19.93 8.78
N GLY A 232 -25.97 -19.13 8.13
CA GLY A 232 -24.73 -18.63 8.71
C GLY A 232 -24.07 -17.57 7.83
N TYR A 233 -23.38 -16.65 8.47
CA TYR A 233 -22.74 -15.49 7.85
C TYR A 233 -21.87 -15.84 6.63
N GLN A 234 -21.09 -16.91 6.69
CA GLN A 234 -20.24 -17.33 5.56
C GLN A 234 -21.04 -17.77 4.33
N LEU A 235 -22.18 -18.42 4.53
CA LEU A 235 -23.04 -18.85 3.43
C LEU A 235 -23.74 -17.66 2.76
N GLU A 236 -24.17 -16.69 3.54
CA GLU A 236 -24.76 -15.45 3.03
C GLU A 236 -23.76 -14.65 2.22
N SER A 237 -22.52 -14.51 2.71
CA SER A 237 -21.42 -13.82 2.01
C SER A 237 -21.07 -14.50 0.70
N TYR A 238 -21.00 -15.84 0.66
CA TYR A 238 -20.77 -16.60 -0.58
C TYR A 238 -21.87 -16.35 -1.61
N ASN A 239 -23.12 -16.39 -1.19
CA ASN A 239 -24.26 -16.12 -2.06
C ASN A 239 -24.24 -14.68 -2.59
N GLN A 240 -23.82 -13.71 -1.77
CA GLN A 240 -23.70 -12.32 -2.20
C GLN A 240 -22.56 -12.15 -3.22
N MET A 241 -21.41 -12.78 -3.00
CA MET A 241 -20.29 -12.78 -3.98
C MET A 241 -20.74 -13.33 -5.34
N TYR A 242 -21.51 -14.43 -5.34
CA TYR A 242 -22.01 -15.01 -6.57
C TYR A 242 -23.00 -14.08 -7.30
N LYS A 243 -23.91 -13.45 -6.56
CA LYS A 243 -24.85 -12.46 -7.12
C LYS A 243 -24.13 -11.24 -7.68
N ASP A 244 -23.08 -10.73 -6.97
CA ASP A 244 -22.27 -9.62 -7.42
C ASP A 244 -21.50 -9.98 -8.71
N ALA A 245 -20.93 -11.19 -8.80
CA ALA A 245 -20.26 -11.66 -10.01
C ALA A 245 -21.22 -11.74 -11.22
N VAL A 246 -22.40 -12.32 -11.04
CA VAL A 246 -23.44 -12.40 -12.09
C VAL A 246 -23.89 -11.00 -12.53
N LYS A 247 -24.05 -10.08 -11.58
CA LYS A 247 -24.42 -8.70 -11.87
C LYS A 247 -23.35 -7.98 -12.67
N LEU A 248 -22.08 -8.21 -12.33
CA LEU A 248 -20.94 -7.64 -13.03
C LEU A 248 -20.88 -8.12 -14.48
N MET A 249 -21.07 -9.41 -14.75
CA MET A 249 -21.09 -9.99 -16.11
C MET A 249 -22.11 -9.33 -17.04
N GLY A 250 -23.25 -8.88 -16.53
CA GLY A 250 -24.29 -8.22 -17.32
C GLY A 250 -24.22 -6.69 -17.34
N GLY A 251 -23.22 -6.07 -16.69
CA GLY A 251 -23.15 -4.63 -16.46
C GLY A 251 -22.17 -3.90 -17.38
N SER A 252 -22.48 -2.64 -17.72
CA SER A 252 -21.56 -1.75 -18.42
C SER A 252 -20.30 -1.40 -17.61
N ASP A 253 -20.33 -1.59 -16.30
CA ASP A 253 -19.19 -1.34 -15.42
C ASP A 253 -17.99 -2.27 -15.71
N LEU A 254 -18.24 -3.43 -16.34
CA LEU A 254 -17.18 -4.35 -16.79
C LEU A 254 -16.20 -3.67 -17.78
N GLU A 255 -16.65 -2.67 -18.53
CA GLU A 255 -15.82 -1.88 -19.43
C GLU A 255 -14.65 -1.18 -18.70
N ALA A 256 -14.72 -1.01 -17.37
CA ALA A 256 -13.61 -0.49 -16.58
C ALA A 256 -12.34 -1.34 -16.73
N PHE A 257 -12.50 -2.65 -16.95
CA PHE A 257 -11.41 -3.62 -17.10
C PHE A 257 -10.90 -3.77 -18.54
N ASP A 258 -11.55 -3.12 -19.50
CA ASP A 258 -11.22 -3.23 -20.92
C ASP A 258 -10.25 -2.11 -21.35
N LEU A 259 -8.96 -2.40 -21.44
CA LEU A 259 -7.92 -1.47 -21.88
C LEU A 259 -7.99 -1.16 -23.38
N THR A 260 -8.77 -1.90 -24.19
CA THR A 260 -8.94 -1.59 -25.60
C THR A 260 -9.74 -0.29 -25.82
N LYS A 261 -10.48 0.13 -24.80
CA LYS A 261 -11.23 1.41 -24.80
C LYS A 261 -10.35 2.65 -24.60
N GLU A 262 -9.08 2.46 -24.21
CA GLU A 262 -8.15 3.59 -24.06
C GLU A 262 -7.54 3.99 -25.40
N LYS A 263 -7.31 5.31 -25.56
CA LYS A 263 -6.59 5.86 -26.71
C LYS A 263 -5.13 5.42 -26.69
N GLU A 264 -4.55 5.23 -27.88
CA GLU A 264 -3.17 4.78 -28.00
C GLU A 264 -2.17 5.74 -27.33
N GLU A 265 -2.37 7.06 -27.47
CA GLU A 265 -1.51 8.06 -26.83
C GLU A 265 -1.53 7.95 -25.28
N VAL A 266 -2.65 7.48 -24.72
CA VAL A 266 -2.74 7.22 -23.27
C VAL A 266 -1.92 5.99 -22.91
N LYS A 267 -2.07 4.89 -23.66
CA LYS A 267 -1.31 3.66 -23.44
C LYS A 267 0.19 3.89 -23.56
N GLU A 268 0.63 4.65 -24.56
CA GLU A 268 2.05 5.02 -24.77
C GLU A 268 2.61 5.77 -23.55
N ARG A 269 1.85 6.67 -22.92
CA ARG A 269 2.30 7.38 -21.71
C ARG A 269 2.58 6.44 -20.54
N TYR A 270 1.78 5.39 -20.36
CA TYR A 270 1.98 4.40 -19.31
C TYR A 270 3.02 3.34 -19.68
N GLY A 271 3.27 3.15 -20.96
CA GLY A 271 4.13 2.11 -21.52
C GLY A 271 3.46 0.73 -21.57
N SER A 272 4.02 -0.15 -22.43
CA SER A 272 3.50 -1.50 -22.68
C SER A 272 3.95 -2.56 -21.65
N SER A 273 4.68 -2.17 -20.64
CA SER A 273 5.11 -3.08 -19.58
C SER A 273 3.93 -3.52 -18.70
N LYS A 274 4.06 -4.67 -18.03
CA LYS A 274 3.01 -5.14 -17.10
C LYS A 274 2.66 -4.09 -16.03
N VAL A 275 3.65 -3.38 -15.49
CA VAL A 275 3.36 -2.33 -14.50
C VAL A 275 2.69 -1.12 -15.14
N GLY A 276 3.04 -0.76 -16.39
CA GLY A 276 2.39 0.31 -17.14
C GLY A 276 0.92 0.03 -17.38
N LEU A 277 0.61 -1.14 -17.92
CA LEU A 277 -0.76 -1.59 -18.15
C LEU A 277 -1.54 -1.77 -16.83
N GLY A 278 -0.87 -2.26 -15.78
CA GLY A 278 -1.44 -2.36 -14.45
C GLY A 278 -1.80 -1.00 -13.83
N ALA A 279 -0.93 -0.01 -13.98
CA ALA A 279 -1.18 1.36 -13.52
C ALA A 279 -2.31 2.03 -14.32
N LEU A 280 -2.37 1.81 -15.62
CA LEU A 280 -3.45 2.28 -16.48
C LEU A 280 -4.80 1.66 -16.08
N LEU A 281 -4.82 0.35 -15.82
CA LEU A 281 -6.02 -0.32 -15.31
C LEU A 281 -6.42 0.23 -13.94
N ALA A 282 -5.46 0.45 -13.04
CA ALA A 282 -5.72 1.02 -11.72
C ALA A 282 -6.35 2.42 -11.81
N ARG A 283 -5.88 3.29 -12.73
CA ARG A 283 -6.50 4.58 -13.02
C ARG A 283 -7.96 4.42 -13.42
N ARG A 284 -8.26 3.56 -14.42
CA ARG A 284 -9.63 3.31 -14.89
C ARG A 284 -10.55 2.82 -13.77
N LEU A 285 -10.03 1.93 -12.93
CA LEU A 285 -10.81 1.37 -11.81
C LEU A 285 -11.15 2.43 -10.76
N VAL A 286 -10.22 3.32 -10.40
CA VAL A 286 -10.52 4.41 -9.46
C VAL A 286 -11.40 5.50 -10.09
N GLU A 287 -11.32 5.73 -11.40
CA GLU A 287 -12.27 6.58 -12.13
C GLU A 287 -13.71 6.03 -12.07
N LYS A 288 -13.86 4.71 -11.98
CA LYS A 288 -15.14 4.01 -11.81
C LYS A 288 -15.46 3.69 -10.35
N ASP A 289 -14.81 4.37 -9.41
CA ASP A 289 -15.09 4.29 -7.99
C ASP A 289 -14.82 2.92 -7.34
N VAL A 290 -13.82 2.18 -7.82
CA VAL A 290 -13.24 1.06 -7.07
C VAL A 290 -12.49 1.60 -5.87
N ARG A 291 -12.73 1.02 -4.68
CA ARG A 291 -12.19 1.53 -3.41
C ARG A 291 -10.70 1.29 -3.25
N PHE A 292 -10.24 0.09 -3.57
CA PHE A 292 -8.85 -0.32 -3.39
C PHE A 292 -8.36 -1.13 -4.59
N VAL A 293 -7.25 -0.70 -5.18
CA VAL A 293 -6.60 -1.40 -6.29
C VAL A 293 -5.14 -1.68 -5.89
N GLN A 294 -4.76 -2.94 -5.77
CA GLN A 294 -3.37 -3.32 -5.60
C GLN A 294 -2.78 -3.73 -6.95
N VAL A 295 -1.61 -3.19 -7.29
CA VAL A 295 -0.85 -3.52 -8.49
C VAL A 295 0.45 -4.21 -8.06
N ASP A 296 0.59 -5.49 -8.39
CA ASP A 296 1.81 -6.24 -8.09
C ASP A 296 2.84 -6.05 -9.22
N TYR A 297 4.09 -5.73 -8.85
CA TYR A 297 5.22 -5.64 -9.77
C TYR A 297 6.43 -6.36 -9.16
N GLY A 298 6.58 -7.63 -9.50
CA GLY A 298 7.64 -8.50 -8.98
C GLY A 298 8.98 -8.36 -9.71
N GLY A 299 9.99 -9.13 -9.23
CA GLY A 299 11.33 -9.22 -9.83
C GLY A 299 12.33 -8.19 -9.30
N TRP A 300 12.12 -7.72 -8.06
CA TRP A 300 13.06 -6.83 -7.35
C TRP A 300 14.08 -7.59 -6.50
N ASP A 301 14.05 -8.91 -6.53
CA ASP A 301 15.00 -9.80 -5.83
C ASP A 301 16.35 -9.87 -6.57
N MET A 302 17.09 -8.74 -6.57
CA MET A 302 18.24 -8.48 -7.41
C MET A 302 19.55 -8.90 -6.73
N HIS A 303 19.74 -10.21 -6.54
CA HIS A 303 20.98 -10.78 -5.99
C HIS A 303 22.17 -10.79 -6.97
N ASN A 304 21.93 -10.51 -8.25
CA ASN A 304 22.95 -10.48 -9.29
C ASN A 304 22.74 -9.23 -10.15
N ASP A 305 23.82 -8.62 -10.62
CA ASP A 305 23.82 -7.50 -11.57
C ASP A 305 22.70 -6.48 -11.26
N VAL A 306 22.80 -5.82 -10.11
CA VAL A 306 21.78 -4.84 -9.69
C VAL A 306 21.66 -3.69 -10.68
N ALA A 307 22.77 -3.23 -11.28
CA ALA A 307 22.74 -2.10 -12.21
C ALA A 307 21.98 -2.47 -13.51
N GLY A 308 22.30 -3.61 -14.14
CA GLY A 308 21.57 -4.08 -15.33
C GLY A 308 20.10 -4.41 -15.02
N SER A 309 19.83 -5.01 -13.85
CA SER A 309 18.48 -5.31 -13.38
C SER A 309 17.66 -4.03 -13.15
N MET A 310 18.24 -2.99 -12.55
CA MET A 310 17.61 -1.69 -12.35
C MET A 310 17.32 -1.00 -13.68
N ALA A 311 18.30 -0.97 -14.61
CA ALA A 311 18.11 -0.40 -15.95
C ALA A 311 16.98 -1.08 -16.74
N GLY A 312 16.79 -2.37 -16.55
CA GLY A 312 15.71 -3.14 -17.21
C GLY A 312 14.33 -2.95 -16.58
N LYS A 313 14.24 -2.49 -15.32
CA LYS A 313 13.00 -2.54 -14.56
C LYS A 313 12.51 -1.20 -14.04
N ALA A 314 13.41 -0.40 -13.50
CA ALA A 314 13.06 0.86 -12.84
C ALA A 314 12.45 1.91 -13.79
N PRO A 315 12.92 2.07 -15.05
CA PRO A 315 12.30 3.01 -16.00
C PRO A 315 10.82 2.74 -16.26
N ALA A 316 10.43 1.45 -16.32
CA ALA A 316 9.02 1.09 -16.53
C ALA A 316 8.14 1.46 -15.32
N LEU A 317 8.64 1.30 -14.09
CA LEU A 317 7.96 1.73 -12.88
C LEU A 317 7.83 3.26 -12.83
N ASP A 318 8.93 3.96 -13.12
CA ASP A 318 9.00 5.42 -13.13
C ASP A 318 8.02 6.03 -14.15
N GLN A 319 7.99 5.48 -15.36
CA GLN A 319 7.05 5.88 -16.42
C GLN A 319 5.60 5.66 -15.98
N ALA A 320 5.28 4.47 -15.48
CA ALA A 320 3.93 4.09 -15.08
C ALA A 320 3.39 4.97 -13.93
N LEU A 321 4.17 5.14 -12.87
CA LEU A 321 3.79 5.98 -11.72
C LEU A 321 3.75 7.46 -12.09
N GLY A 322 4.71 7.94 -12.87
CA GLY A 322 4.73 9.32 -13.35
C GLY A 322 3.49 9.65 -14.18
N ALA A 323 3.09 8.77 -15.11
CA ALA A 323 1.87 8.93 -15.89
C ALA A 323 0.62 8.90 -15.00
N LEU A 324 0.53 7.94 -14.08
CA LEU A 324 -0.60 7.80 -13.16
C LEU A 324 -0.80 9.06 -12.30
N ILE A 325 0.27 9.56 -11.66
CA ILE A 325 0.20 10.74 -10.80
C ILE A 325 -0.24 11.97 -11.61
N ARG A 326 0.32 12.18 -12.83
CA ARG A 326 -0.06 13.30 -13.69
C ARG A 326 -1.51 13.21 -14.16
N ASP A 327 -1.98 12.02 -14.55
CA ASP A 327 -3.37 11.84 -15.00
C ASP A 327 -4.38 12.06 -13.86
N LEU A 328 -4.11 11.50 -12.67
CA LEU A 328 -4.97 11.70 -11.50
C LEU A 328 -4.95 13.16 -11.01
N ASP A 329 -3.81 13.82 -11.09
CA ASP A 329 -3.68 15.25 -10.73
C ASP A 329 -4.47 16.13 -11.70
N SER A 330 -4.32 15.91 -13.01
CA SER A 330 -5.00 16.68 -14.05
C SER A 330 -6.52 16.52 -14.03
N SER A 331 -7.01 15.35 -13.62
CA SER A 331 -8.45 15.06 -13.45
C SER A 331 -9.01 15.47 -12.10
N GLY A 332 -8.15 15.90 -11.14
CA GLY A 332 -8.54 16.20 -9.77
C GLY A 332 -8.72 14.97 -8.87
N LEU A 333 -8.62 13.76 -9.42
CA LEU A 333 -8.79 12.51 -8.68
C LEU A 333 -7.63 12.23 -7.71
N LEU A 334 -6.47 12.85 -7.90
CA LEU A 334 -5.36 12.74 -6.94
C LEU A 334 -5.75 13.24 -5.54
N ASN A 335 -6.66 14.23 -5.47
CA ASN A 335 -7.19 14.76 -4.19
C ASN A 335 -8.11 13.77 -3.45
N GLU A 336 -8.53 12.68 -4.09
CA GLU A 336 -9.39 11.65 -3.51
C GLU A 336 -8.74 10.27 -3.47
N THR A 337 -7.56 10.13 -4.09
CA THR A 337 -6.86 8.86 -4.24
C THR A 337 -5.51 8.89 -3.55
N LEU A 338 -5.31 7.98 -2.61
CA LEU A 338 -4.00 7.71 -2.02
C LEU A 338 -3.23 6.75 -2.93
N ILE A 339 -2.01 7.09 -3.29
CA ILE A 339 -1.07 6.20 -3.98
C ILE A 339 -0.01 5.77 -2.96
N VAL A 340 0.23 4.47 -2.90
CA VAL A 340 1.23 3.83 -2.02
C VAL A 340 2.20 3.03 -2.88
N LEU A 341 3.50 3.20 -2.68
CA LEU A 341 4.56 2.36 -3.24
C LEU A 341 5.33 1.72 -2.09
N ALA A 342 5.25 0.41 -1.97
CA ALA A 342 5.83 -0.35 -0.87
C ALA A 342 6.46 -1.67 -1.32
N SER A 343 7.41 -2.17 -0.55
CA SER A 343 8.10 -3.44 -0.74
C SER A 343 8.21 -4.15 0.61
N GLU A 344 8.46 -5.45 0.63
CA GLU A 344 8.43 -6.22 1.89
C GLU A 344 9.61 -5.96 2.83
N PHE A 345 10.78 -5.57 2.29
CA PHE A 345 11.97 -5.09 3.00
C PHE A 345 12.93 -4.43 2.00
N GLY A 346 14.15 -4.07 2.41
CA GLY A 346 15.16 -3.43 1.58
C GLY A 346 16.25 -4.37 1.09
N ARG A 347 17.27 -3.77 0.45
CA ARG A 347 18.45 -4.46 -0.03
C ARG A 347 19.72 -3.97 0.66
N SER A 348 20.70 -4.87 0.81
CA SER A 348 22.01 -4.53 1.37
C SER A 348 22.63 -3.35 0.62
N PRO A 349 23.06 -2.31 1.34
CA PRO A 349 23.87 -1.24 0.74
C PRO A 349 25.15 -1.76 0.10
N ALA A 350 25.79 -2.76 0.71
CA ALA A 350 26.97 -3.41 0.13
C ALA A 350 26.61 -4.23 -1.11
N ILE A 351 27.35 -4.02 -2.19
CA ILE A 351 27.30 -4.85 -3.40
C ILE A 351 27.94 -6.20 -3.08
N ASN A 352 27.27 -7.30 -3.40
CA ASN A 352 27.76 -8.65 -3.18
C ASN A 352 28.70 -9.12 -4.32
N GLN A 353 29.26 -10.31 -4.19
CA GLN A 353 30.20 -10.91 -5.16
C GLN A 353 29.63 -11.11 -6.58
N ASN A 354 28.31 -11.07 -6.73
CA ASN A 354 27.61 -11.23 -8.00
C ASN A 354 27.13 -9.87 -8.57
N ALA A 355 27.73 -8.76 -8.10
CA ALA A 355 27.29 -7.40 -8.43
C ALA A 355 25.83 -7.13 -8.14
N GLY A 356 25.22 -7.84 -7.17
CA GLY A 356 23.86 -7.68 -6.71
C GLY A 356 23.80 -7.16 -5.27
N ARG A 357 22.59 -7.14 -4.69
CA ARG A 357 22.35 -6.77 -3.29
C ARG A 357 21.55 -7.84 -2.58
N ASP A 358 22.00 -8.25 -1.39
CA ASP A 358 21.34 -9.25 -0.57
C ASP A 358 20.17 -8.66 0.22
N HIS A 359 19.39 -9.51 0.90
CA HIS A 359 18.27 -9.09 1.73
C HIS A 359 18.71 -8.20 2.91
N HIS A 360 18.02 -7.11 3.13
CA HIS A 360 18.35 -6.17 4.20
C HIS A 360 17.09 -5.56 4.84
N PRO A 361 16.66 -6.06 6.02
CA PRO A 361 15.43 -5.58 6.65
C PRO A 361 15.61 -4.32 7.50
N ALA A 362 16.87 -3.87 7.74
CA ALA A 362 17.18 -2.82 8.70
C ALA A 362 16.98 -1.39 8.18
N ALA A 363 16.96 -1.20 6.84
CA ALA A 363 16.71 0.10 6.23
C ALA A 363 16.12 -0.07 4.82
N PHE A 364 15.02 0.65 4.55
CA PHE A 364 14.42 0.76 3.21
C PHE A 364 13.50 1.96 3.12
N SER A 365 12.95 2.22 1.91
CA SER A 365 12.14 3.41 1.67
C SER A 365 10.80 3.06 1.07
N TYR A 366 9.75 3.81 1.49
CA TYR A 366 8.43 3.79 0.89
C TYR A 366 8.03 5.16 0.37
N VAL A 367 7.05 5.20 -0.53
CA VAL A 367 6.55 6.44 -1.10
C VAL A 367 5.03 6.50 -0.99
N LEU A 368 4.53 7.67 -0.65
CA LEU A 368 3.12 8.01 -0.60
C LEU A 368 2.86 9.24 -1.49
N ALA A 369 1.68 9.31 -2.10
CA ALA A 369 1.23 10.49 -2.84
C ALA A 369 -0.30 10.63 -2.81
N GLY A 370 -0.80 11.83 -3.06
CA GLY A 370 -2.22 12.10 -3.23
C GLY A 370 -2.97 12.40 -1.94
N ALA A 371 -4.22 11.96 -1.89
CA ALA A 371 -5.14 12.34 -0.81
C ALA A 371 -4.63 11.95 0.57
N GLY A 372 -4.73 12.90 1.50
CA GLY A 372 -4.27 12.73 2.88
C GLY A 372 -2.76 12.86 3.07
N ILE A 373 -1.99 13.11 2.00
CA ILE A 373 -0.53 13.13 2.03
C ILE A 373 0.01 14.53 1.81
N LYS A 374 1.02 14.90 2.59
CA LYS A 374 1.79 16.15 2.45
C LYS A 374 2.87 15.96 1.38
N GLY A 375 2.61 16.45 0.17
CA GLY A 375 3.59 16.41 -0.92
C GLY A 375 4.87 17.16 -0.59
N GLY A 376 6.00 16.70 -1.10
CA GLY A 376 7.34 17.23 -0.86
C GLY A 376 7.98 16.78 0.45
N ALA A 377 7.27 16.03 1.30
CA ALA A 377 7.81 15.57 2.59
C ALA A 377 8.87 14.47 2.40
N VAL A 378 9.92 14.52 3.23
CA VAL A 378 10.85 13.40 3.45
C VAL A 378 10.88 13.15 4.95
N TYR A 379 10.56 11.93 5.36
CA TYR A 379 10.48 11.55 6.76
C TYR A 379 11.52 10.49 7.10
N GLY A 380 12.17 10.70 8.24
CA GLY A 380 13.22 9.84 8.74
C GLY A 380 14.49 9.85 7.88
N LYS A 381 15.53 9.19 8.35
CA LYS A 381 16.83 9.17 7.71
C LYS A 381 17.55 7.85 7.97
N SER A 382 18.05 7.22 6.93
CA SER A 382 19.01 6.14 7.07
C SER A 382 20.41 6.70 7.41
N ASP A 383 21.29 5.86 7.92
CA ASP A 383 22.68 6.26 8.16
C ASP A 383 23.43 6.63 6.86
N GLU A 384 24.64 7.15 6.98
CA GLU A 384 25.45 7.62 5.85
C GLU A 384 25.70 6.54 4.78
N LYS A 385 25.62 5.27 5.17
CA LYS A 385 25.81 4.10 4.30
C LYS A 385 24.52 3.38 3.96
N GLY A 386 23.38 3.82 4.52
CA GLY A 386 22.09 3.16 4.32
C GLY A 386 21.96 1.79 4.99
N HIS A 387 22.84 1.46 5.96
CA HIS A 387 22.77 0.16 6.67
C HIS A 387 21.77 0.14 7.82
N GLY A 388 21.50 1.26 8.43
CA GLY A 388 20.60 1.40 9.56
C GLY A 388 19.82 2.70 9.49
N ILE A 389 19.05 2.97 10.53
CA ILE A 389 18.28 4.20 10.64
C ILE A 389 18.90 5.10 11.68
N ASP A 390 19.20 6.35 11.30
CA ASP A 390 19.69 7.40 12.16
C ASP A 390 18.56 8.17 12.85
N GLU A 391 17.50 8.49 12.10
CA GLU A 391 16.41 9.34 12.59
C GLU A 391 15.04 8.70 12.29
N ASP A 392 14.15 8.75 13.28
CA ASP A 392 12.73 8.42 13.18
C ASP A 392 12.42 7.04 12.53
N PRO A 393 12.85 5.92 13.13
CA PRO A 393 12.60 4.59 12.60
C PRO A 393 11.10 4.29 12.51
N VAL A 394 10.66 3.70 11.39
CA VAL A 394 9.27 3.36 11.08
C VAL A 394 9.12 1.87 10.87
N GLY A 395 8.26 1.22 11.64
CA GLY A 395 7.87 -0.17 11.43
C GLY A 395 6.75 -0.32 10.41
N ILE A 396 6.52 -1.56 9.98
CA ILE A 396 5.42 -1.89 9.07
C ILE A 396 4.05 -1.49 9.64
N THR A 397 3.85 -1.65 10.94
CA THR A 397 2.60 -1.28 11.62
C THR A 397 2.37 0.22 11.65
N ASP A 398 3.43 1.02 11.80
CA ASP A 398 3.34 2.48 11.82
C ASP A 398 2.98 3.01 10.42
N PHE A 399 3.60 2.44 9.39
CA PHE A 399 3.28 2.77 8.00
C PHE A 399 1.84 2.40 7.64
N ASN A 400 1.37 1.22 8.01
CA ASN A 400 0.00 0.79 7.75
C ASN A 400 -1.03 1.60 8.56
N SER A 401 -0.69 2.02 9.79
CA SER A 401 -1.48 2.97 10.57
C SER A 401 -1.54 4.35 9.90
N THR A 402 -0.44 4.78 9.24
CA THR A 402 -0.41 6.03 8.45
C THR A 402 -1.37 5.96 7.27
N ILE A 403 -1.39 4.86 6.50
CA ILE A 403 -2.36 4.62 5.43
C ILE A 403 -3.79 4.68 5.98
N THR A 404 -4.04 4.06 7.14
CA THR A 404 -5.33 4.04 7.81
C THR A 404 -5.83 5.47 8.12
N VAL A 405 -4.97 6.31 8.69
CA VAL A 405 -5.29 7.71 9.00
C VAL A 405 -5.48 8.55 7.73
N ALA A 406 -4.66 8.33 6.68
CA ALA A 406 -4.82 8.99 5.39
C ALA A 406 -6.19 8.70 4.76
N CYS A 407 -6.75 7.49 4.98
CA CYS A 407 -8.12 7.12 4.60
C CYS A 407 -9.20 7.69 5.54
N GLY A 408 -8.83 8.44 6.59
CA GLY A 408 -9.77 8.99 7.57
C GLY A 408 -10.33 7.97 8.54
N LEU A 409 -9.67 6.83 8.68
CA LEU A 409 -10.04 5.75 9.59
C LEU A 409 -9.28 5.86 10.92
N ASP A 410 -9.84 5.31 11.98
CA ASP A 410 -9.21 5.24 13.30
C ASP A 410 -8.33 3.97 13.38
N PRO A 411 -6.98 4.10 13.44
CA PRO A 411 -6.08 2.95 13.54
C PRO A 411 -6.19 2.21 14.89
N ASN A 412 -6.84 2.80 15.88
CA ASN A 412 -7.05 2.21 17.21
C ASN A 412 -8.36 1.45 17.35
N LYS A 413 -9.27 1.55 16.37
CA LYS A 413 -10.52 0.82 16.37
C LYS A 413 -10.28 -0.69 16.38
N GLU A 414 -10.87 -1.37 17.35
CA GLU A 414 -10.77 -2.82 17.49
C GLU A 414 -11.86 -3.54 16.69
N HIS A 415 -11.46 -4.63 16.04
CA HIS A 415 -12.32 -5.55 15.32
C HIS A 415 -12.11 -6.95 15.87
N PHE A 416 -13.18 -7.66 16.18
CA PHE A 416 -13.08 -8.97 16.78
C PHE A 416 -13.15 -10.07 15.71
N ALA A 417 -12.14 -10.93 15.69
CA ALA A 417 -12.17 -12.13 14.88
C ALA A 417 -13.20 -13.14 15.44
N PRO A 418 -13.60 -14.17 14.68
CA PRO A 418 -14.58 -15.17 15.12
C PRO A 418 -14.22 -15.91 16.42
N ASN A 419 -12.94 -15.96 16.77
CA ASN A 419 -12.45 -16.55 18.02
C ASN A 419 -12.42 -15.55 19.21
N GLY A 420 -12.99 -14.34 19.04
CA GLY A 420 -13.06 -13.29 20.06
C GLY A 420 -11.78 -12.48 20.26
N ARG A 421 -10.72 -12.69 19.47
CA ARG A 421 -9.47 -11.89 19.57
C ARG A 421 -9.65 -10.53 18.89
N PRO A 422 -9.23 -9.42 19.55
CA PRO A 422 -9.26 -8.10 18.97
C PRO A 422 -8.07 -7.90 18.00
N PHE A 423 -8.33 -7.22 16.91
CA PHE A 423 -7.35 -6.78 15.91
C PHE A 423 -7.64 -5.34 15.49
N LYS A 424 -6.59 -4.60 15.12
CA LYS A 424 -6.67 -3.21 14.66
C LYS A 424 -6.21 -3.11 13.21
N ILE A 425 -6.76 -2.17 12.46
CA ILE A 425 -6.21 -1.80 11.17
C ILE A 425 -4.82 -1.18 11.40
N GLY A 426 -3.81 -1.57 10.67
CA GLY A 426 -2.44 -1.09 10.90
C GLY A 426 -1.71 -1.77 12.06
N GLY A 427 -2.34 -2.75 12.76
CA GLY A 427 -1.67 -3.53 13.79
C GLY A 427 -1.38 -2.79 15.10
N GLY A 428 -1.91 -1.57 15.27
CA GLY A 428 -1.68 -0.74 16.46
C GLY A 428 -0.36 0.02 16.46
N GLY A 429 0.23 0.27 15.30
CA GLY A 429 1.39 1.14 15.13
C GLY A 429 1.04 2.63 15.27
N ASP A 430 2.05 3.47 15.47
CA ASP A 430 1.94 4.92 15.58
C ASP A 430 1.99 5.58 14.19
N PRO A 431 0.94 6.29 13.73
CA PRO A 431 0.93 6.95 12.43
C PRO A 431 1.99 8.03 12.29
N ILE A 432 2.58 8.17 11.12
CA ILE A 432 3.55 9.22 10.78
C ILE A 432 2.77 10.50 10.41
N TYR A 433 2.46 11.33 11.40
CA TYR A 433 1.68 12.55 11.17
C TYR A 433 2.41 13.59 10.32
N ASP A 434 3.73 13.59 10.28
CA ASP A 434 4.54 14.54 9.51
C ASP A 434 4.41 14.37 7.99
N VAL A 435 3.99 13.21 7.50
CA VAL A 435 3.69 12.96 6.09
C VAL A 435 2.21 13.10 5.74
N LEU A 436 1.36 13.34 6.74
CA LEU A 436 -0.08 13.54 6.56
C LEU A 436 -0.40 15.05 6.40
N SER A 437 -1.43 15.35 5.59
CA SER A 437 -1.90 16.71 5.29
C SER A 437 -3.14 17.11 6.09
#